data_ba901230fb935db44c4898c97b189258
#
_entry.id   ba901230fb935db44c4898c97b189258
#
_cell.length_a   1.000
_cell.length_b   1.000
_cell.length_c   1.000
_cell.angle_alpha   90.00
_cell.angle_beta   90.00
_cell.angle_gamma   90.00
#
_symmetry.space_group_name_H-M   'P 1'
#
loop_
_entity.id
_entity.type
_entity.pdbx_description
1 polymer ?
#
loop_
_entity_poly.entity_id
_entity_poly.type
_entity_poly.pdbx_seq_one_letter_code
_entity_poly.pdbx_strand_id
1 'polypeptide(L)'
;MKNITLSVIKADVGSIGGHTKPSERMLQIVQGKVNEAKEKSLVFDGFVWHTGDDIAILMSHEHGVSSPQIHQFAWDCFVQATKEAQEKGLYAAGQDLLVDAPSGTVRGAGPAVAEIALVKDSASKNRPAEAFLVFAADKCGPGAYNYPFYSAFCDPMHDGGLLLNPKMR
;
A
#
# COMPACT_ATOMS: atom_id res chain seq x y z
N MET A 1 -9.38 -27.62 -1.36
CA MET A 1 -8.07 -26.97 -1.43
C MET A 1 -8.26 -25.52 -0.97
N LYS A 2 -7.40 -25.05 -0.09
CA LYS A 2 -7.49 -23.64 0.35
C LYS A 2 -6.88 -22.76 -0.74
N ASN A 3 -7.64 -21.81 -1.25
CA ASN A 3 -7.12 -20.76 -2.13
C ASN A 3 -6.40 -19.72 -1.26
N ILE A 4 -5.30 -19.20 -1.76
CA ILE A 4 -4.61 -18.08 -1.11
C ILE A 4 -4.96 -16.81 -1.85
N THR A 5 -5.32 -15.78 -1.12
CA THR A 5 -5.52 -14.43 -1.65
C THR A 5 -4.40 -13.54 -1.13
N LEU A 6 -3.88 -12.72 -2.02
CA LEU A 6 -3.01 -11.60 -1.68
C LEU A 6 -3.82 -10.32 -1.80
N SER A 7 -3.86 -9.55 -0.72
CA SER A 7 -4.49 -8.23 -0.70
C SER A 7 -3.45 -7.18 -0.37
N VAL A 8 -3.36 -6.16 -1.20
CA VAL A 8 -2.59 -4.93 -0.94
C VAL A 8 -3.59 -3.81 -0.75
N ILE A 9 -3.55 -3.19 0.41
CA ILE A 9 -4.41 -2.05 0.73
C ILE A 9 -3.53 -0.91 1.22
N LYS A 10 -3.70 0.29 0.66
CA LYS A 10 -2.91 1.46 1.03
C LYS A 10 -3.79 2.68 1.26
N ALA A 11 -3.33 3.57 2.14
CA ALA A 11 -4.02 4.81 2.45
C ALA A 11 -3.04 5.91 2.87
N ASP A 12 -3.34 7.14 2.47
CA ASP A 12 -2.76 8.35 3.06
C ASP A 12 -3.51 8.67 4.35
N VAL A 13 -2.82 8.52 5.46
CA VAL A 13 -3.40 8.68 6.80
C VAL A 13 -2.66 9.71 7.66
N GLY A 14 -1.69 10.39 7.06
CA GLY A 14 -0.94 11.47 7.69
C GLY A 14 0.54 11.38 7.45
N SER A 15 1.20 12.54 7.31
CA SER A 15 2.58 12.60 6.91
C SER A 15 3.41 13.67 7.62
N ILE A 16 4.72 13.47 7.57
CA ILE A 16 5.74 14.41 8.03
C ILE A 16 6.13 15.30 6.85
N GLY A 17 6.18 16.63 7.08
CA GLY A 17 6.73 17.58 6.14
C GLY A 17 5.95 17.71 4.82
N GLY A 18 4.62 17.75 4.89
CA GLY A 18 3.75 17.69 3.72
C GLY A 18 3.74 16.25 3.16
N HIS A 19 3.27 15.99 1.98
CA HIS A 19 3.16 14.65 1.40
C HIS A 19 4.52 13.96 1.17
N THR A 20 5.26 13.67 2.26
CA THR A 20 6.62 13.11 2.15
C THR A 20 6.68 11.65 2.62
N LYS A 21 6.36 11.40 3.88
CA LYS A 21 6.37 10.05 4.46
C LYS A 21 5.53 9.97 5.73
N PRO A 22 4.99 8.79 6.08
CA PRO A 22 4.40 8.57 7.39
C PRO A 22 5.48 8.60 8.48
N SER A 23 5.09 8.81 9.74
CA SER A 23 6.03 8.67 10.84
C SER A 23 6.38 7.20 11.09
N GLU A 24 7.59 6.95 11.60
CA GLU A 24 8.02 5.61 12.01
C GLU A 24 7.06 4.99 13.03
N ARG A 25 6.49 5.82 13.90
CA ARG A 25 5.52 5.36 14.90
C ARG A 25 4.24 4.84 14.28
N MET A 26 3.73 5.51 13.24
CA MET A 26 2.56 5.05 12.49
C MET A 26 2.83 3.69 11.83
N LEU A 27 4.00 3.51 11.21
CA LEU A 27 4.39 2.22 10.61
C LEU A 27 4.48 1.12 11.67
N GLN A 28 5.07 1.40 12.84
CA GLN A 28 5.14 0.45 13.97
C GLN A 28 3.76 0.05 14.49
N ILE A 29 2.81 1.00 14.58
CA ILE A 29 1.43 0.71 14.98
C ILE A 29 0.78 -0.27 14.01
N VAL A 30 0.87 0.01 12.72
CA VAL A 30 0.28 -0.85 11.68
C VAL A 30 0.96 -2.22 11.65
N GLN A 31 2.29 -2.28 11.75
CA GLN A 31 3.03 -3.55 11.81
C GLN A 31 2.64 -4.37 13.04
N GLY A 32 2.46 -3.72 14.20
CA GLY A 32 1.97 -4.38 15.41
C GLY A 32 0.61 -5.03 15.21
N LYS A 33 -0.32 -4.34 14.56
CA LYS A 33 -1.64 -4.87 14.21
C LYS A 33 -1.56 -6.07 13.25
N VAL A 34 -0.70 -6.00 12.26
CA VAL A 34 -0.47 -7.12 11.32
C VAL A 34 0.08 -8.34 12.07
N ASN A 35 1.00 -8.15 13.00
CA ASN A 35 1.52 -9.25 13.83
C ASN A 35 0.41 -9.87 14.70
N GLU A 36 -0.44 -9.06 15.35
CA GLU A 36 -1.61 -9.56 16.09
C GLU A 36 -2.58 -10.34 15.18
N ALA A 37 -2.78 -9.91 13.94
CA ALA A 37 -3.64 -10.60 12.97
C ALA A 37 -3.07 -11.96 12.57
N LYS A 38 -1.75 -12.08 12.47
CA LYS A 38 -1.06 -13.37 12.25
C LYS A 38 -1.27 -14.31 13.43
N GLU A 39 -1.08 -13.85 14.65
CA GLU A 39 -1.29 -14.63 15.87
C GLU A 39 -2.73 -15.14 15.99
N LYS A 40 -3.71 -14.32 15.56
CA LYS A 40 -5.14 -14.69 15.53
C LYS A 40 -5.54 -15.50 14.29
N SER A 41 -4.59 -15.85 13.43
CA SER A 41 -4.83 -16.58 12.17
C SER A 41 -5.80 -15.87 11.21
N LEU A 42 -5.92 -14.56 11.30
CA LEU A 42 -6.69 -13.76 10.33
C LEU A 42 -5.94 -13.66 8.99
N VAL A 43 -4.61 -13.55 9.06
CA VAL A 43 -3.72 -13.58 7.89
C VAL A 43 -2.62 -14.60 8.11
N PHE A 44 -2.10 -15.19 7.04
CA PHE A 44 -0.95 -16.09 7.13
C PHE A 44 0.34 -15.32 7.32
N ASP A 45 0.49 -14.24 6.57
CA ASP A 45 1.61 -13.32 6.66
C ASP A 45 1.22 -11.93 6.19
N GLY A 46 2.01 -10.93 6.58
CA GLY A 46 1.79 -9.56 6.16
C GLY A 46 3.06 -8.72 6.25
N PHE A 47 3.13 -7.76 5.35
CA PHE A 47 4.23 -6.82 5.23
C PHE A 47 3.71 -5.39 5.15
N VAL A 48 4.30 -4.50 5.94
CA VAL A 48 3.94 -3.09 6.00
C VAL A 48 5.08 -2.26 5.44
N TRP A 49 4.76 -1.36 4.52
CA TRP A 49 5.71 -0.38 3.98
C TRP A 49 5.01 0.93 3.67
N HIS A 50 5.71 1.86 3.12
CA HIS A 50 5.13 3.10 2.62
C HIS A 50 5.67 3.45 1.22
N THR A 51 4.87 4.18 0.48
CA THR A 51 5.24 4.77 -0.80
C THR A 51 4.81 6.23 -0.75
N GLY A 52 5.78 7.16 -0.78
CA GLY A 52 5.48 8.53 -0.40
C GLY A 52 4.95 8.57 1.03
N ASP A 53 3.80 9.17 1.25
CA ASP A 53 3.10 9.23 2.53
C ASP A 53 1.98 8.18 2.71
N ASP A 54 1.70 7.37 1.69
CA ASP A 54 0.76 6.27 1.80
C ASP A 54 1.37 5.10 2.59
N ILE A 55 0.69 4.64 3.63
CA ILE A 55 1.00 3.36 4.29
C ILE A 55 0.33 2.25 3.50
N ALA A 56 1.08 1.20 3.19
CA ALA A 56 0.60 0.03 2.47
C ALA A 56 0.74 -1.24 3.32
N ILE A 57 -0.24 -2.13 3.21
CA ILE A 57 -0.28 -3.42 3.89
C ILE A 57 -0.48 -4.49 2.82
N LEU A 58 0.50 -5.39 2.65
CA LEU A 58 0.34 -6.62 1.90
C LEU A 58 -0.03 -7.73 2.88
N MET A 59 -1.06 -8.49 2.56
CA MET A 59 -1.55 -9.60 3.38
C MET A 59 -1.78 -10.84 2.52
N SER A 60 -1.38 -12.00 3.04
CA SER A 60 -1.77 -13.31 2.49
C SER A 60 -2.79 -13.98 3.40
N HIS A 61 -3.90 -14.45 2.85
CA HIS A 61 -5.02 -15.01 3.63
C HIS A 61 -5.89 -15.97 2.79
N GLU A 62 -6.87 -16.62 3.42
CA GLU A 62 -7.79 -17.57 2.76
C GLU A 62 -9.23 -17.04 2.59
N HIS A 63 -9.47 -15.76 2.87
CA HIS A 63 -10.82 -15.19 2.91
C HIS A 63 -11.39 -14.80 1.53
N GLY A 64 -10.61 -14.95 0.45
CA GLY A 64 -11.02 -14.54 -0.91
C GLY A 64 -10.84 -13.04 -1.17
N VAL A 65 -11.03 -12.64 -2.43
CA VAL A 65 -11.02 -11.24 -2.83
C VAL A 65 -12.26 -10.51 -2.30
N SER A 66 -12.15 -9.22 -2.08
CA SER A 66 -13.22 -8.36 -1.55
C SER A 66 -13.75 -8.82 -0.19
N SER A 67 -12.89 -9.45 0.63
CA SER A 67 -13.27 -9.92 1.96
C SER A 67 -13.56 -8.76 2.90
N PRO A 68 -14.81 -8.62 3.41
CA PRO A 68 -15.13 -7.56 4.36
C PRO A 68 -14.25 -7.60 5.63
N GLN A 69 -13.86 -8.79 6.06
CA GLN A 69 -13.05 -9.00 7.25
C GLN A 69 -11.63 -8.45 7.06
N ILE A 70 -11.03 -8.67 5.90
CA ILE A 70 -9.69 -8.16 5.57
C ILE A 70 -9.72 -6.64 5.34
N HIS A 71 -10.75 -6.15 4.65
CA HIS A 71 -10.90 -4.72 4.41
C HIS A 71 -11.15 -3.97 5.72
N GLN A 72 -11.99 -4.52 6.61
CA GLN A 72 -12.22 -3.93 7.94
C GLN A 72 -10.94 -3.92 8.78
N PHE A 73 -10.17 -5.01 8.75
CA PHE A 73 -8.89 -5.07 9.44
C PHE A 73 -7.92 -3.98 8.95
N ALA A 74 -7.77 -3.82 7.64
CA ALA A 74 -6.93 -2.76 7.08
C ALA A 74 -7.44 -1.37 7.45
N TRP A 75 -8.75 -1.14 7.40
CA TRP A 75 -9.38 0.10 7.85
C TRP A 75 -9.04 0.40 9.31
N ASP A 76 -9.17 -0.57 10.20
CA ASP A 76 -8.87 -0.41 11.63
C ASP A 76 -7.37 -0.09 11.86
N CYS A 77 -6.47 -0.66 11.06
CA CYS A 77 -5.05 -0.30 11.06
C CYS A 77 -4.85 1.18 10.71
N PHE A 78 -5.48 1.64 9.64
CA PHE A 78 -5.38 3.03 9.19
C PHE A 78 -6.02 4.01 10.17
N VAL A 79 -7.14 3.63 10.81
CA VAL A 79 -7.74 4.44 11.88
C VAL A 79 -6.77 4.62 13.07
N GLN A 80 -6.04 3.56 13.46
CA GLN A 80 -5.06 3.68 14.54
C GLN A 80 -3.86 4.56 14.14
N ALA A 81 -3.36 4.43 12.91
CA ALA A 81 -2.31 5.31 12.39
C ALA A 81 -2.77 6.77 12.31
N THR A 82 -4.02 7.00 11.87
CA THR A 82 -4.63 8.34 11.85
C THR A 82 -4.69 8.99 13.23
N LYS A 83 -5.04 8.24 14.28
CA LYS A 83 -5.06 8.78 15.65
C LYS A 83 -3.69 9.27 16.08
N GLU A 84 -2.63 8.49 15.82
CA GLU A 84 -1.25 8.93 16.08
C GLU A 84 -0.90 10.18 15.27
N ALA A 85 -1.30 10.23 14.00
CA ALA A 85 -1.07 11.40 13.16
C ALA A 85 -1.79 12.65 13.68
N GLN A 86 -3.02 12.52 14.14
CA GLN A 86 -3.81 13.61 14.74
C GLN A 86 -3.21 14.10 16.05
N GLU A 87 -2.81 13.17 16.94
CA GLU A 87 -2.17 13.51 18.23
C GLU A 87 -0.85 14.27 18.04
N LYS A 88 -0.13 13.99 16.97
CA LYS A 88 1.12 14.67 16.60
C LYS A 88 0.93 15.90 15.71
N GLY A 89 -0.30 16.23 15.32
CA GLY A 89 -0.58 17.35 14.42
C GLY A 89 0.06 17.18 13.05
N LEU A 90 0.16 15.94 12.55
CA LEU A 90 0.78 15.66 11.26
C LEU A 90 -0.11 16.12 10.10
N TYR A 91 0.52 16.47 8.98
CA TYR A 91 -0.16 16.93 7.79
C TYR A 91 -1.09 15.83 7.24
N ALA A 92 -2.26 16.24 6.74
CA ALA A 92 -3.25 15.37 6.09
C ALA A 92 -3.68 14.14 6.91
N ALA A 93 -3.67 14.22 8.26
CA ALA A 93 -4.05 13.11 9.13
C ALA A 93 -5.47 12.60 8.82
N GLY A 94 -5.58 11.34 8.36
CA GLY A 94 -6.86 10.70 8.01
C GLY A 94 -7.39 11.06 6.62
N GLN A 95 -6.59 11.59 5.73
CA GLN A 95 -7.02 12.07 4.41
C GLN A 95 -7.84 11.01 3.66
N ASP A 96 -7.35 9.79 3.49
CA ASP A 96 -8.04 8.74 2.77
C ASP A 96 -9.13 8.04 3.58
N LEU A 97 -9.24 8.36 4.86
CA LEU A 97 -10.39 7.96 5.68
C LEU A 97 -11.53 8.99 5.64
N LEU A 98 -11.43 9.98 4.76
CA LEU A 98 -12.42 11.05 4.59
C LEU A 98 -12.62 11.88 5.89
N VAL A 99 -11.55 12.01 6.66
CA VAL A 99 -11.51 12.79 7.90
C VAL A 99 -10.89 14.17 7.62
N ASP A 100 -11.34 15.19 8.32
CA ASP A 100 -10.72 16.52 8.25
C ASP A 100 -9.37 16.50 8.94
N ALA A 101 -8.32 16.92 8.23
CA ALA A 101 -6.97 16.94 8.76
C ALA A 101 -6.76 18.15 9.68
N PRO A 102 -5.86 18.07 10.70
CA PRO A 102 -5.55 19.19 11.58
C PRO A 102 -5.01 20.41 10.84
N SER A 103 -4.37 20.23 9.69
CA SER A 103 -3.82 21.28 8.83
C SER A 103 -4.83 21.93 7.88
N GLY A 104 -6.09 21.57 7.96
CA GLY A 104 -7.17 22.03 7.08
C GLY A 104 -8.02 20.88 6.56
N THR A 105 -9.02 21.21 5.76
CA THR A 105 -9.92 20.21 5.17
C THR A 105 -9.24 19.55 3.98
N VAL A 106 -8.53 18.44 4.21
CA VAL A 106 -7.90 17.64 3.16
C VAL A 106 -8.49 16.24 3.23
N ARG A 107 -9.16 15.83 2.16
CA ARG A 107 -9.78 14.50 2.04
C ARG A 107 -9.33 13.81 0.76
N GLY A 108 -8.98 12.54 0.87
CA GLY A 108 -8.60 11.69 -0.27
C GLY A 108 -9.81 10.96 -0.87
N ALA A 109 -9.49 10.06 -1.79
CA ALA A 109 -10.49 9.24 -2.48
C ALA A 109 -10.89 7.95 -1.73
N GLY A 110 -10.30 7.69 -0.58
CA GLY A 110 -10.41 6.45 0.18
C GLY A 110 -9.18 5.54 -0.03
N PRO A 111 -9.05 4.46 0.77
CA PRO A 111 -7.99 3.50 0.60
C PRO A 111 -8.02 2.84 -0.78
N ALA A 112 -6.84 2.64 -1.37
CA ALA A 112 -6.70 1.89 -2.61
C ALA A 112 -6.54 0.40 -2.31
N VAL A 113 -7.18 -0.46 -3.10
CA VAL A 113 -7.20 -1.92 -2.92
C VAL A 113 -6.78 -2.60 -4.21
N ALA A 114 -5.86 -3.55 -4.11
CA ALA A 114 -5.51 -4.48 -5.18
C ALA A 114 -5.44 -5.90 -4.62
N GLU A 115 -6.14 -6.85 -5.25
CA GLU A 115 -6.26 -8.22 -4.76
C GLU A 115 -6.11 -9.22 -5.89
N ILE A 116 -5.50 -10.36 -5.56
CA ILE A 116 -5.38 -11.50 -6.47
C ILE A 116 -5.62 -12.81 -5.71
N ALA A 117 -6.49 -13.66 -6.24
CA ALA A 117 -6.68 -15.01 -5.74
C ALA A 117 -5.75 -15.98 -6.48
N LEU A 118 -4.93 -16.70 -5.74
CA LEU A 118 -4.05 -17.74 -6.25
C LEU A 118 -4.75 -19.09 -6.09
N VAL A 119 -5.11 -19.68 -7.21
CA VAL A 119 -5.78 -20.99 -7.23
C VAL A 119 -4.74 -22.08 -7.41
N LYS A 120 -4.73 -23.04 -6.46
CA LYS A 120 -3.88 -24.22 -6.59
C LYS A 120 -4.48 -25.16 -7.63
N ASP A 121 -3.87 -25.25 -8.80
CA ASP A 121 -4.22 -26.25 -9.80
C ASP A 121 -3.73 -27.64 -9.37
N SER A 122 -4.63 -28.62 -9.37
CA SER A 122 -4.31 -30.02 -9.05
C SER A 122 -3.32 -30.67 -10.03
N ALA A 123 -3.24 -30.15 -11.26
CA ALA A 123 -2.29 -30.60 -12.28
C ALA A 123 -0.85 -30.10 -12.03
N SER A 124 -0.67 -29.14 -11.16
CA SER A 124 0.61 -28.43 -10.96
C SER A 124 1.40 -28.90 -9.75
N LYS A 125 1.25 -30.17 -9.33
CA LYS A 125 1.90 -30.73 -8.12
C LYS A 125 3.42 -30.51 -8.05
N ASN A 126 4.08 -30.30 -9.17
CA ASN A 126 5.53 -30.14 -9.30
C ASN A 126 5.95 -28.78 -9.86
N ARG A 127 5.06 -27.80 -9.97
CA ARG A 127 5.48 -26.47 -10.40
C ARG A 127 6.20 -25.74 -9.27
N PRO A 128 7.35 -25.13 -9.53
CA PRO A 128 7.98 -24.24 -8.56
C PRO A 128 7.06 -23.03 -8.27
N ALA A 129 7.21 -22.47 -7.09
CA ALA A 129 6.53 -21.20 -6.76
C ALA A 129 6.96 -20.12 -7.75
N GLU A 130 6.00 -19.41 -8.31
CA GLU A 130 6.26 -18.27 -9.19
C GLU A 130 6.46 -17.01 -8.34
N ALA A 131 7.43 -16.19 -8.72
CA ALA A 131 7.62 -14.88 -8.11
C ALA A 131 6.56 -13.92 -8.64
N PHE A 132 6.12 -13.01 -7.79
CA PHE A 132 5.27 -11.89 -8.17
C PHE A 132 5.86 -10.58 -7.65
N LEU A 133 5.52 -9.48 -8.31
CA LEU A 133 5.94 -8.14 -7.93
C LEU A 133 4.70 -7.31 -7.57
N VAL A 134 4.85 -6.53 -6.50
CA VAL A 134 3.86 -5.54 -6.10
C VAL A 134 4.47 -4.15 -6.31
N PHE A 135 3.79 -3.34 -7.09
CA PHE A 135 4.14 -1.94 -7.28
C PHE A 135 3.11 -1.06 -6.57
N ALA A 136 3.60 -0.10 -5.81
CA ALA A 136 2.78 0.96 -5.26
C ALA A 136 3.35 2.31 -5.70
N ALA A 137 2.48 3.24 -6.06
CA ALA A 137 2.83 4.61 -6.40
C ALA A 137 1.96 5.56 -5.59
N ASP A 138 2.49 6.74 -5.33
CA ASP A 138 1.80 7.80 -4.63
C ASP A 138 1.95 9.13 -5.38
N LYS A 139 1.03 10.06 -5.09
CA LYS A 139 0.94 11.39 -5.68
C LYS A 139 1.94 12.40 -5.12
N CYS A 140 2.98 12.09 -4.47
CA CYS A 140 3.92 13.06 -3.89
C CYS A 140 4.01 14.33 -4.75
N GLY A 141 3.75 15.49 -4.35
CA GLY A 141 3.68 16.79 -5.00
C GLY A 141 4.14 16.94 -6.47
N PRO A 142 3.87 18.01 -7.18
CA PRO A 142 4.14 18.13 -8.60
C PRO A 142 5.58 17.77 -8.96
N GLY A 143 5.78 16.74 -9.75
CA GLY A 143 7.08 16.27 -10.22
C GLY A 143 7.87 15.41 -9.23
N ALA A 144 7.59 15.43 -7.93
CA ALA A 144 8.42 14.77 -6.93
C ALA A 144 8.36 13.23 -7.02
N TYR A 145 7.17 12.65 -7.10
CA TYR A 145 7.04 11.20 -7.18
C TYR A 145 7.27 10.66 -8.59
N ASN A 146 7.01 11.48 -9.61
CA ASN A 146 7.22 11.09 -11.00
C ASN A 146 8.71 11.07 -11.37
N TYR A 147 9.55 11.76 -10.61
CA TYR A 147 10.97 11.85 -10.94
C TYR A 147 11.67 10.48 -10.96
N PRO A 148 11.52 9.60 -9.96
CA PRO A 148 12.11 8.26 -10.04
C PRO A 148 11.60 7.44 -11.22
N PHE A 149 10.30 7.49 -11.52
CA PHE A 149 9.72 6.81 -12.67
C PHE A 149 10.17 7.44 -13.98
N TYR A 150 10.16 8.76 -14.06
CA TYR A 150 10.66 9.47 -15.23
C TYR A 150 12.13 9.14 -15.49
N SER A 151 12.97 9.24 -14.46
CA SER A 151 14.41 8.93 -14.55
C SER A 151 14.66 7.48 -14.92
N ALA A 152 13.88 6.54 -14.35
CA ALA A 152 14.05 5.12 -14.60
C ALA A 152 13.52 4.64 -15.95
N PHE A 153 12.47 5.27 -16.48
CA PHE A 153 11.75 4.72 -17.64
C PHE A 153 11.51 5.70 -18.79
N CYS A 154 11.64 6.99 -18.58
CA CYS A 154 11.26 8.01 -19.55
C CYS A 154 12.33 9.06 -19.82
N ASP A 155 13.38 9.16 -19.01
CA ASP A 155 14.42 10.17 -19.18
C ASP A 155 15.33 9.80 -20.36
N PRO A 156 15.33 10.59 -21.45
CA PRO A 156 16.16 10.30 -22.61
C PRO A 156 17.66 10.32 -22.32
N MET A 157 18.08 10.96 -21.24
CA MET A 157 19.49 11.01 -20.83
C MET A 157 19.93 9.75 -20.09
N HIS A 158 19.00 9.02 -19.44
CA HIS A 158 19.29 7.82 -18.67
C HIS A 158 18.74 6.55 -19.32
N ASP A 159 17.63 6.66 -20.05
CA ASP A 159 16.92 5.53 -20.68
C ASP A 159 16.76 5.68 -22.19
N GLY A 160 17.85 6.03 -22.85
CA GLY A 160 17.88 6.15 -24.30
C GLY A 160 17.36 4.91 -25.06
N GLY A 161 17.46 3.72 -24.44
CA GLY A 161 16.93 2.49 -24.99
C GLY A 161 15.40 2.46 -25.16
N LEU A 162 14.67 3.07 -24.25
CA LEU A 162 13.21 3.16 -24.36
C LEU A 162 12.76 4.11 -25.48
N LEU A 163 13.46 5.23 -25.63
CA LEU A 163 13.17 6.21 -26.68
C LEU A 163 13.59 5.74 -28.07
N LEU A 164 14.55 4.86 -28.16
CA LEU A 164 15.01 4.27 -29.42
C LEU A 164 14.17 3.10 -29.87
N ASN A 165 13.20 2.63 -29.08
CA ASN A 165 12.29 1.58 -29.49
C ASN A 165 11.27 2.12 -30.50
N PRO A 166 11.30 1.67 -31.79
CA PRO A 166 10.42 2.20 -32.84
C PRO A 166 8.94 1.98 -32.54
N LYS A 167 8.57 1.04 -31.67
CA LYS A 167 7.19 0.74 -31.27
C LYS A 167 6.63 1.70 -30.23
N MET A 168 7.49 2.54 -29.65
CA MET A 168 7.10 3.54 -28.65
C MET A 168 7.03 4.96 -29.23
N ARG A 169 7.20 5.12 -30.53
CA ARG A 169 7.06 6.41 -31.26
C ARG A 169 5.66 6.63 -31.77
#